data_45681b256d8f5396548b60fbc807baa6
#
_entry.id   45681b256d8f5396548b60fbc807baa6
#
_cell.length_a   1.000
_cell.length_b   1.000
_cell.length_c   1.000
_cell.angle_alpha   90.00
_cell.angle_beta   90.00
_cell.angle_gamma   90.00
#
_symmetry.space_group_name_H-M   'P 1'
#
loop_
_entity.id
_entity.type
_entity.pdbx_description
1 polymer ?
#
loop_
_entity_poly.entity_id
_entity_poly.type
_entity_poly.pdbx_seq_one_letter_code
_entity_poly.pdbx_strand_id
1 'polypeptide(L)'
;MTELREFEVEEGVFETETTIDNGAFGTRTIRFETGRLAKQAAGSAVIYLDDETMMLSCTSASKQPREGFDFFPLTVDVEERMYAAGRIPGNFFRREGRPTTDAILTCRLIDRPLRPSFVAGLRNEVQIIVTMLSLRPGDIYDCVAINAASCSTQLAGLPFSGPVGGVRIALIPTEDNPEGQWVCFPTVEQLKMAVFNMAVAGRIVSEDDGTGKPEIAIMMVEAGATEDVVELVAGGAQAPTETVVAGGLEAAKPFIAQLCHAQQQLASVAAKETGEFPLFPAYEDDTFAAVEKAAKAELEKIYTIADKQEREAADTALKEKVYEELAEEFEGRESEIGGAYKAITKKIIRQRILKDHFRIDGRDVTDIRALSAEVEIGRASCRERVYARV
;
A
#
# COMPACT_ATOMS: atom_id res chain seq x y z
N MET A 1 -20.39 35.90 -17.66
CA MET A 1 -19.29 35.05 -17.15
C MET A 1 -19.92 34.24 -16.03
N THR A 2 -19.96 32.94 -16.17
CA THR A 2 -20.42 32.01 -15.12
C THR A 2 -19.40 32.13 -13.99
N GLU A 3 -19.84 32.38 -12.77
CA GLU A 3 -18.93 32.35 -11.61
C GLU A 3 -18.36 30.94 -11.52
N LEU A 4 -17.01 30.80 -11.46
CA LEU A 4 -16.33 29.53 -11.29
C LEU A 4 -16.64 29.00 -9.89
N ARG A 5 -16.81 27.69 -9.78
CA ARG A 5 -16.97 26.99 -8.49
C ARG A 5 -15.66 27.03 -7.70
N GLU A 6 -15.72 26.70 -6.43
CA GLU A 6 -14.53 26.55 -5.61
C GLU A 6 -13.55 25.53 -6.27
N PHE A 7 -12.26 25.86 -6.32
CA PHE A 7 -11.22 25.09 -7.01
C PHE A 7 -11.39 24.93 -8.54
N GLU A 8 -12.36 25.56 -9.17
CA GLU A 8 -12.55 25.51 -10.63
C GLU A 8 -11.64 26.52 -11.33
N VAL A 9 -10.70 26.07 -12.15
CA VAL A 9 -9.74 26.90 -12.89
C VAL A 9 -10.19 27.16 -14.33
N GLU A 10 -10.91 26.23 -14.91
CA GLU A 10 -11.58 26.33 -16.21
C GLU A 10 -12.93 25.60 -16.10
N GLU A 11 -13.86 25.83 -17.02
CA GLU A 11 -15.18 25.18 -16.99
C GLU A 11 -15.07 23.65 -16.93
N GLY A 12 -15.45 23.07 -15.77
CA GLY A 12 -15.39 21.64 -15.50
C GLY A 12 -13.99 21.09 -15.21
N VAL A 13 -13.00 21.95 -14.98
CA VAL A 13 -11.64 21.57 -14.59
C VAL A 13 -11.35 22.12 -13.19
N PHE A 14 -11.03 21.23 -12.28
CA PHE A 14 -10.78 21.52 -10.87
C PHE A 14 -9.35 21.21 -10.49
N GLU A 15 -8.76 22.07 -9.68
CA GLU A 15 -7.38 21.90 -9.18
C GLU A 15 -7.30 22.15 -7.67
N THR A 16 -6.44 21.38 -7.01
CA THR A 16 -5.99 21.64 -5.65
C THR A 16 -4.48 21.45 -5.58
N GLU A 17 -3.84 22.15 -4.67
CA GLU A 17 -2.39 22.05 -4.54
C GLU A 17 -1.98 22.05 -3.07
N THR A 18 -0.82 21.45 -2.79
CA THR A 18 -0.18 21.50 -1.48
C THR A 18 1.32 21.67 -1.65
N THR A 19 1.92 22.53 -0.82
CA THR A 19 3.37 22.77 -0.81
C THR A 19 3.97 22.16 0.45
N ILE A 20 4.98 21.33 0.26
CA ILE A 20 5.75 20.69 1.30
C ILE A 20 7.05 21.47 1.48
N ASP A 21 7.27 21.98 2.69
CA ASP A 21 8.48 22.69 3.06
C ASP A 21 9.50 21.71 3.65
N ASN A 22 10.63 21.56 2.98
CA ASN A 22 11.77 20.75 3.41
C ASN A 22 12.91 21.63 4.02
N GLY A 23 12.60 22.83 4.47
CA GLY A 23 13.56 23.72 5.10
C GLY A 23 14.78 24.02 4.20
N ALA A 24 15.98 23.64 4.64
CA ALA A 24 17.21 23.87 3.90
C ALA A 24 17.26 23.17 2.53
N PHE A 25 16.43 22.15 2.29
CA PHE A 25 16.35 21.40 1.04
C PHE A 25 15.28 21.91 0.07
N GLY A 26 14.68 23.07 0.37
CA GLY A 26 13.69 23.75 -0.48
C GLY A 26 12.29 23.22 -0.31
N THR A 27 11.43 23.54 -1.25
CA THR A 27 10.02 23.16 -1.24
C THR A 27 9.69 22.21 -2.38
N ARG A 28 8.65 21.39 -2.20
CA ARG A 28 8.06 20.55 -3.25
C ARG A 28 6.56 20.83 -3.32
N THR A 29 6.07 21.11 -4.51
CA THR A 29 4.66 21.38 -4.73
C THR A 29 4.00 20.22 -5.44
N ILE A 30 2.91 19.72 -4.88
CA ILE A 30 2.09 18.66 -5.49
C ILE A 30 0.73 19.29 -5.83
N ARG A 31 0.38 19.25 -7.13
CA ARG A 31 -0.88 19.74 -7.65
C ARG A 31 -1.71 18.59 -8.22
N PHE A 32 -2.97 18.57 -7.90
CA PHE A 32 -3.96 17.60 -8.36
C PHE A 32 -4.96 18.30 -9.27
N GLU A 33 -5.16 17.79 -10.47
CA GLU A 33 -6.12 18.31 -11.46
C GLU A 33 -7.09 17.20 -11.87
N THR A 34 -8.35 17.53 -12.11
CA THR A 34 -9.33 16.64 -12.74
C THR A 34 -10.24 17.39 -13.72
N GLY A 35 -10.92 16.63 -14.59
CA GLY A 35 -11.90 17.19 -15.54
C GLY A 35 -11.35 17.51 -16.93
N ARG A 36 -10.02 17.65 -17.11
CA ARG A 36 -9.40 17.95 -18.40
C ARG A 36 -9.17 16.72 -19.26
N LEU A 37 -8.53 15.68 -18.68
CA LEU A 37 -8.13 14.47 -19.39
C LEU A 37 -8.98 13.27 -18.98
N ALA A 38 -9.02 12.26 -19.84
CA ALA A 38 -9.66 10.95 -19.61
C ALA A 38 -11.11 11.02 -19.07
N LYS A 39 -11.94 11.92 -19.64
CA LYS A 39 -13.32 12.18 -19.19
C LYS A 39 -14.26 10.97 -19.23
N GLN A 40 -13.88 9.88 -19.92
CA GLN A 40 -14.68 8.65 -20.03
C GLN A 40 -14.34 7.62 -18.94
N ALA A 41 -13.24 7.79 -18.19
CA ALA A 41 -12.92 6.94 -17.06
C ALA A 41 -13.94 7.11 -15.92
N ALA A 42 -14.06 6.12 -15.05
CA ALA A 42 -14.88 6.25 -13.84
C ALA A 42 -14.34 7.40 -12.98
N GLY A 43 -13.03 7.48 -12.79
CA GLY A 43 -12.34 8.60 -12.19
C GLY A 43 -11.01 8.85 -12.91
N SER A 44 -10.60 10.11 -13.01
CA SER A 44 -9.32 10.50 -13.60
C SER A 44 -8.72 11.66 -12.83
N ALA A 45 -7.42 11.63 -12.64
CA ALA A 45 -6.67 12.72 -12.02
C ALA A 45 -5.32 12.89 -12.71
N VAL A 46 -4.89 14.13 -12.87
CA VAL A 46 -3.54 14.47 -13.29
C VAL A 46 -2.82 15.01 -12.07
N ILE A 47 -1.63 14.51 -11.80
CA ILE A 47 -0.80 14.95 -10.69
C ILE A 47 0.48 15.53 -11.24
N TYR A 48 0.86 16.68 -10.67
CA TYR A 48 2.10 17.38 -10.99
C TYR A 48 2.99 17.40 -9.75
N LEU A 49 4.27 17.20 -9.96
CA LEU A 49 5.31 17.48 -8.97
C LEU A 49 6.18 18.61 -9.53
N ASP A 50 6.14 19.78 -8.88
CA ASP A 50 6.83 21.00 -9.27
C ASP A 50 6.58 21.44 -10.72
N ASP A 51 5.40 21.13 -11.28
CA ASP A 51 5.02 21.39 -12.68
C ASP A 51 5.91 20.75 -13.78
N GLU A 52 6.93 19.98 -13.41
CA GLU A 52 7.87 19.36 -14.34
C GLU A 52 7.61 17.85 -14.52
N THR A 53 7.26 17.14 -13.44
CA THR A 53 6.83 15.74 -13.49
C THR A 53 5.31 15.67 -13.49
N MET A 54 4.74 15.05 -14.50
CA MET A 54 3.30 14.97 -14.72
C MET A 54 2.87 13.54 -15.01
N MET A 55 1.83 13.07 -14.34
CA MET A 55 1.23 11.76 -14.58
C MET A 55 -0.29 11.81 -14.58
N LEU A 56 -0.89 11.01 -15.44
CA LEU A 56 -2.33 10.79 -15.52
C LEU A 56 -2.68 9.46 -14.88
N SER A 57 -3.56 9.45 -13.91
CA SER A 57 -4.16 8.25 -13.36
C SER A 57 -5.62 8.13 -13.77
N CYS A 58 -5.99 6.94 -14.23
CA CYS A 58 -7.35 6.59 -14.62
C CYS A 58 -7.80 5.38 -13.82
N THR A 59 -8.94 5.49 -13.16
CA THR A 59 -9.60 4.38 -12.47
C THR A 59 -10.86 4.01 -13.24
N SER A 60 -11.01 2.71 -13.50
CA SER A 60 -12.19 2.12 -14.14
C SER A 60 -12.69 0.96 -13.32
N ALA A 61 -14.01 0.72 -13.31
CA ALA A 61 -14.62 -0.41 -12.62
C ALA A 61 -15.65 -1.09 -13.49
N SER A 62 -15.75 -2.42 -13.38
CA SER A 62 -16.81 -3.19 -14.03
C SER A 62 -18.16 -2.87 -13.40
N LYS A 63 -19.23 -2.87 -14.22
CA LYS A 63 -20.60 -2.64 -13.73
C LYS A 63 -21.14 -3.81 -12.91
N GLN A 64 -20.63 -5.01 -13.15
CA GLN A 64 -21.07 -6.23 -12.49
C GLN A 64 -19.88 -6.94 -11.83
N PRO A 65 -20.12 -7.68 -10.75
CA PRO A 65 -19.07 -8.51 -10.14
C PRO A 65 -18.58 -9.55 -11.13
N ARG A 66 -17.31 -9.92 -11.01
CA ARG A 66 -16.70 -10.94 -11.84
C ARG A 66 -17.03 -12.33 -11.30
N GLU A 67 -17.70 -13.14 -12.10
CA GLU A 67 -18.07 -14.50 -11.72
C GLU A 67 -16.83 -15.39 -11.51
N GLY A 68 -16.90 -16.30 -10.54
CA GLY A 68 -15.83 -17.26 -10.24
C GLY A 68 -14.65 -16.70 -9.45
N PHE A 69 -14.71 -15.44 -9.00
CA PHE A 69 -13.70 -14.85 -8.13
C PHE A 69 -14.16 -14.85 -6.67
N ASP A 70 -13.30 -15.33 -5.78
CA ASP A 70 -13.46 -15.31 -4.32
C ASP A 70 -12.66 -14.18 -3.64
N PHE A 71 -11.99 -13.33 -4.43
CA PHE A 71 -11.18 -12.20 -3.97
C PHE A 71 -11.49 -10.92 -4.77
N PHE A 72 -11.04 -9.79 -4.28
CA PHE A 72 -11.16 -8.49 -4.94
C PHE A 72 -10.20 -8.37 -6.15
N PRO A 73 -10.71 -8.32 -7.39
CA PRO A 73 -9.89 -8.24 -8.59
C PRO A 73 -9.45 -6.79 -8.87
N LEU A 74 -8.41 -6.34 -8.20
CA LEU A 74 -7.74 -5.06 -8.44
C LEU A 74 -6.52 -5.27 -9.34
N THR A 75 -6.46 -4.54 -10.45
CA THR A 75 -5.29 -4.47 -11.34
C THR A 75 -4.72 -3.05 -11.30
N VAL A 76 -3.41 -2.94 -11.12
CA VAL A 76 -2.69 -1.67 -11.14
C VAL A 76 -1.58 -1.75 -12.16
N ASP A 77 -1.58 -0.84 -13.11
CA ASP A 77 -0.57 -0.73 -14.16
C ASP A 77 0.09 0.66 -14.13
N VAL A 78 1.41 0.69 -14.29
CA VAL A 78 2.18 1.92 -14.45
C VAL A 78 2.86 1.90 -15.82
N GLU A 79 2.58 2.90 -16.62
CA GLU A 79 3.09 3.02 -17.98
C GLU A 79 4.14 4.15 -18.05
N GLU A 80 5.39 3.75 -18.13
CA GLU A 80 6.49 4.68 -18.41
C GLU A 80 6.59 4.89 -19.93
N ARG A 81 6.25 6.09 -20.38
CA ARG A 81 6.35 6.46 -21.79
C ARG A 81 7.73 7.11 -22.06
N MET A 82 8.40 6.66 -23.11
CA MET A 82 9.71 7.20 -23.47
C MET A 82 9.68 8.69 -23.76
N TYR A 83 8.59 9.19 -24.35
CA TYR A 83 8.43 10.62 -24.61
C TYR A 83 8.39 11.44 -23.31
N ALA A 84 7.91 10.87 -22.19
CA ALA A 84 7.87 11.57 -20.91
C ALA A 84 9.26 11.98 -20.41
N ALA A 85 10.30 11.20 -20.76
CA ALA A 85 11.70 11.50 -20.47
C ALA A 85 12.45 12.10 -21.68
N GLY A 86 11.73 12.62 -22.68
CA GLY A 86 12.32 13.17 -23.89
C GLY A 86 13.03 12.14 -24.79
N ARG A 87 12.66 10.86 -24.67
CA ARG A 87 13.28 9.76 -25.42
C ARG A 87 12.39 9.28 -26.54
N ILE A 88 12.99 8.81 -27.61
CA ILE A 88 12.29 8.22 -28.77
C ILE A 88 12.43 6.68 -28.66
N PRO A 89 11.32 5.92 -28.84
CA PRO A 89 11.38 4.47 -28.93
C PRO A 89 12.35 4.05 -30.02
N GLY A 90 13.26 3.14 -29.68
CA GLY A 90 14.31 2.70 -30.57
C GLY A 90 14.01 1.37 -31.27
N ASN A 91 15.08 0.59 -31.52
CA ASN A 91 15.00 -0.73 -32.12
C ASN A 91 14.32 -1.75 -31.17
N PHE A 92 14.35 -3.05 -31.56
CA PHE A 92 13.70 -4.14 -30.83
C PHE A 92 13.97 -4.15 -29.31
N PHE A 93 15.16 -3.78 -28.85
CA PHE A 93 15.53 -3.77 -27.42
C PHE A 93 15.10 -2.52 -26.66
N ARG A 94 14.60 -1.49 -27.35
CA ARG A 94 14.18 -0.19 -26.78
C ARG A 94 12.71 0.13 -27.11
N ARG A 95 11.85 -0.88 -27.18
CA ARG A 95 10.41 -0.71 -27.41
C ARG A 95 9.69 -0.62 -26.07
N GLU A 96 8.57 0.08 -26.07
CA GLU A 96 7.62 0.17 -24.94
C GLU A 96 6.76 -1.11 -24.85
N GLY A 97 7.38 -2.29 -24.93
CA GLY A 97 6.66 -3.57 -24.98
C GLY A 97 6.43 -4.22 -23.63
N ARG A 98 7.28 -3.93 -22.65
CA ARG A 98 7.19 -4.44 -21.29
C ARG A 98 7.47 -3.32 -20.29
N PRO A 99 6.76 -3.29 -19.15
CA PRO A 99 7.08 -2.38 -18.05
C PRO A 99 8.51 -2.62 -17.55
N THR A 100 9.14 -1.57 -17.07
CA THR A 100 10.42 -1.68 -16.35
C THR A 100 10.23 -2.36 -15.00
N THR A 101 11.31 -2.77 -14.37
CA THR A 101 11.26 -3.28 -12.99
C THR A 101 10.73 -2.22 -12.04
N ASP A 102 11.12 -0.96 -12.22
CA ASP A 102 10.68 0.16 -11.38
C ASP A 102 9.17 0.40 -11.53
N ALA A 103 8.62 0.34 -12.75
CA ALA A 103 7.19 0.42 -12.98
C ALA A 103 6.44 -0.73 -12.27
N ILE A 104 6.93 -1.97 -12.37
CA ILE A 104 6.33 -3.13 -11.70
C ILE A 104 6.37 -2.97 -10.17
N LEU A 105 7.48 -2.50 -9.62
CA LEU A 105 7.60 -2.25 -8.19
C LEU A 105 6.67 -1.12 -7.75
N THR A 106 6.54 -0.07 -8.55
CA THR A 106 5.59 1.03 -8.29
C THR A 106 4.14 0.54 -8.31
N CYS A 107 3.75 -0.35 -9.23
CA CYS A 107 2.41 -0.99 -9.19
C CYS A 107 2.15 -1.67 -7.84
N ARG A 108 3.14 -2.36 -7.29
CA ARG A 108 3.02 -3.01 -5.98
C ARG A 108 2.95 -2.01 -4.84
N LEU A 109 3.69 -0.90 -4.91
CA LEU A 109 3.61 0.18 -3.92
C LEU A 109 2.24 0.85 -3.92
N ILE A 110 1.58 0.96 -5.07
CA ILE A 110 0.22 1.47 -5.21
C ILE A 110 -0.80 0.46 -4.65
N ASP A 111 -0.72 -0.81 -5.07
CA ASP A 111 -1.68 -1.87 -4.69
C ASP A 111 -1.75 -2.09 -3.18
N ARG A 112 -0.60 -2.09 -2.49
CA ARG A 112 -0.50 -2.40 -1.06
C ARG A 112 -1.36 -1.51 -0.16
N PRO A 113 -1.35 -0.17 -0.27
CA PRO A 113 -2.21 0.69 0.54
C PRO A 113 -3.61 0.88 -0.04
N LEU A 114 -3.82 0.78 -1.37
CA LEU A 114 -5.13 1.01 -1.97
C LEU A 114 -6.06 -0.19 -1.80
N ARG A 115 -5.58 -1.41 -2.02
CA ARG A 115 -6.39 -2.63 -1.91
C ARG A 115 -7.16 -2.75 -0.58
N PRO A 116 -6.55 -2.58 0.60
CA PRO A 116 -7.26 -2.64 1.89
C PRO A 116 -8.16 -1.43 2.16
N SER A 117 -8.11 -0.39 1.32
CA SER A 117 -8.98 0.78 1.42
C SER A 117 -10.32 0.60 0.69
N PHE A 118 -10.48 -0.45 -0.12
CA PHE A 118 -11.77 -0.82 -0.67
C PHE A 118 -12.58 -1.64 0.34
N VAL A 119 -13.91 -1.55 0.23
CA VAL A 119 -14.81 -2.30 1.10
C VAL A 119 -14.60 -3.81 0.94
N ALA A 120 -14.63 -4.53 2.05
CA ALA A 120 -14.50 -5.99 2.04
C ALA A 120 -15.68 -6.64 1.31
N GLY A 121 -15.39 -7.67 0.51
CA GLY A 121 -16.41 -8.38 -0.27
C GLY A 121 -16.71 -7.78 -1.64
N LEU A 122 -16.06 -6.70 -2.04
CA LEU A 122 -16.17 -6.16 -3.41
C LEU A 122 -15.58 -7.18 -4.41
N ARG A 123 -16.36 -7.55 -5.44
CA ARG A 123 -15.94 -8.47 -6.51
C ARG A 123 -16.01 -7.85 -7.90
N ASN A 124 -16.35 -6.58 -8.00
CA ASN A 124 -16.24 -5.83 -9.24
C ASN A 124 -14.77 -5.67 -9.60
N GLU A 125 -14.41 -5.91 -10.86
CA GLU A 125 -13.06 -5.67 -11.34
C GLU A 125 -12.77 -4.17 -11.34
N VAL A 126 -11.68 -3.78 -10.71
CA VAL A 126 -11.19 -2.40 -10.69
C VAL A 126 -9.81 -2.37 -11.34
N GLN A 127 -9.63 -1.48 -12.30
CA GLN A 127 -8.36 -1.25 -12.95
C GLN A 127 -7.93 0.21 -12.73
N ILE A 128 -6.68 0.37 -12.32
CA ILE A 128 -6.02 1.68 -12.15
C ILE A 128 -4.82 1.70 -13.08
N ILE A 129 -4.78 2.68 -13.99
CA ILE A 129 -3.67 2.87 -14.92
C ILE A 129 -3.05 4.24 -14.64
N VAL A 130 -1.76 4.26 -14.33
CA VAL A 130 -0.97 5.48 -14.17
C VAL A 130 -0.03 5.62 -15.35
N THR A 131 -0.21 6.65 -16.15
CA THR A 131 0.61 6.93 -17.34
C THR A 131 1.50 8.15 -17.08
N MET A 132 2.82 7.98 -17.23
CA MET A 132 3.77 9.09 -17.15
C MET A 132 3.67 9.95 -18.40
N LEU A 133 3.32 11.24 -18.24
CA LEU A 133 3.20 12.20 -19.34
C LEU A 133 4.43 13.08 -19.47
N SER A 134 5.07 13.43 -18.35
CA SER A 134 6.34 14.13 -18.28
C SER A 134 7.09 13.64 -17.02
N LEU A 135 8.41 13.48 -17.14
CA LEU A 135 9.28 13.08 -16.03
C LEU A 135 10.55 13.94 -16.05
N ARG A 136 10.73 14.75 -15.02
CA ARG A 136 11.99 15.47 -14.80
C ARG A 136 13.09 14.47 -14.45
N PRO A 137 14.24 14.50 -15.15
CA PRO A 137 15.39 13.70 -14.76
C PRO A 137 15.80 14.00 -13.32
N GLY A 138 15.84 12.98 -12.48
CA GLY A 138 16.20 13.13 -11.07
C GLY A 138 15.01 13.15 -10.10
N ASP A 139 13.77 13.19 -10.56
CA ASP A 139 12.61 12.94 -9.72
C ASP A 139 12.35 11.45 -9.56
N ILE A 140 11.81 11.09 -8.39
CA ILE A 140 11.35 9.73 -8.07
C ILE A 140 9.83 9.78 -8.02
N TYR A 141 9.19 9.04 -8.91
CA TYR A 141 7.75 9.17 -9.15
C TYR A 141 6.87 8.19 -8.37
N ASP A 142 7.44 7.19 -7.71
CA ASP A 142 6.71 6.08 -7.10
C ASP A 142 5.64 6.50 -6.08
N CYS A 143 6.00 7.35 -5.13
CA CYS A 143 5.03 7.87 -4.15
C CYS A 143 4.08 8.90 -4.76
N VAL A 144 4.50 9.64 -5.78
CA VAL A 144 3.61 10.52 -6.53
C VAL A 144 2.54 9.69 -7.26
N ALA A 145 2.92 8.52 -7.80
CA ALA A 145 2.00 7.58 -8.43
C ALA A 145 0.97 6.99 -7.45
N ILE A 146 1.34 6.77 -6.17
CA ILE A 146 0.38 6.38 -5.12
C ILE A 146 -0.70 7.46 -4.96
N ASN A 147 -0.30 8.73 -4.88
CA ASN A 147 -1.23 9.85 -4.75
C ASN A 147 -2.11 10.00 -6.00
N ALA A 148 -1.55 9.79 -7.19
CA ALA A 148 -2.29 9.81 -8.45
C ALA A 148 -3.39 8.75 -8.49
N ALA A 149 -3.03 7.50 -8.16
CA ALA A 149 -3.94 6.37 -8.11
C ALA A 149 -5.03 6.54 -7.03
N SER A 150 -4.66 7.05 -5.86
CA SER A 150 -5.60 7.36 -4.79
C SER A 150 -6.60 8.43 -5.21
N CYS A 151 -6.14 9.54 -5.78
CA CYS A 151 -6.98 10.64 -6.22
C CYS A 151 -7.98 10.19 -7.30
N SER A 152 -7.52 9.51 -8.36
CA SER A 152 -8.41 9.01 -9.41
C SER A 152 -9.45 8.00 -8.89
N THR A 153 -9.08 7.19 -7.90
CA THR A 153 -9.99 6.24 -7.25
C THR A 153 -11.02 6.94 -6.38
N GLN A 154 -10.61 7.97 -5.63
CA GLN A 154 -11.51 8.79 -4.82
C GLN A 154 -12.58 9.49 -5.66
N LEU A 155 -12.21 9.93 -6.88
CA LEU A 155 -13.11 10.60 -7.82
C LEU A 155 -14.06 9.66 -8.57
N ALA A 156 -13.80 8.34 -8.53
CA ALA A 156 -14.49 7.35 -9.37
C ALA A 156 -15.88 6.94 -8.87
N GLY A 157 -16.30 7.33 -7.66
CA GLY A 157 -17.57 6.91 -7.06
C GLY A 157 -17.59 5.42 -6.66
N LEU A 158 -16.44 4.87 -6.28
CA LEU A 158 -16.28 3.50 -5.80
C LEU A 158 -16.37 3.44 -4.27
N PRO A 159 -16.70 2.26 -3.69
CA PRO A 159 -16.70 2.06 -2.24
C PRO A 159 -15.25 1.99 -1.72
N PHE A 160 -14.62 3.14 -1.63
CA PHE A 160 -13.23 3.36 -1.29
C PHE A 160 -13.11 4.29 -0.07
N SER A 161 -12.46 3.84 0.98
CA SER A 161 -12.30 4.57 2.24
C SER A 161 -10.99 5.38 2.28
N GLY A 162 -10.59 5.97 1.13
CA GLY A 162 -9.48 6.90 1.02
C GLY A 162 -9.87 8.33 1.41
N PRO A 163 -9.04 9.33 1.05
CA PRO A 163 -7.82 9.15 0.24
C PRO A 163 -6.65 8.53 0.99
N VAL A 164 -5.69 8.02 0.21
CA VAL A 164 -4.40 7.54 0.68
C VAL A 164 -3.34 8.56 0.26
N GLY A 165 -2.54 9.02 1.21
CA GLY A 165 -1.36 9.83 0.94
C GLY A 165 -0.10 8.95 0.94
N GLY A 166 0.74 9.10 -0.09
CA GLY A 166 2.02 8.41 -0.21
C GLY A 166 3.18 9.39 -0.27
N VAL A 167 4.19 9.21 0.56
CA VAL A 167 5.40 10.04 0.61
C VAL A 167 6.66 9.20 0.59
N ARG A 168 7.69 9.67 -0.12
CA ARG A 168 9.06 9.21 0.08
C ARG A 168 9.77 10.22 0.94
N ILE A 169 10.37 9.77 2.04
CA ILE A 169 11.20 10.61 2.90
C ILE A 169 12.60 10.03 3.01
N ALA A 170 13.59 10.90 3.13
CA ALA A 170 14.99 10.54 3.30
C ALA A 170 15.61 11.31 4.47
N LEU A 171 16.47 10.65 5.24
CA LEU A 171 17.24 11.27 6.30
C LEU A 171 18.57 11.73 5.74
N ILE A 172 18.73 13.04 5.60
CA ILE A 172 19.90 13.65 4.97
C ILE A 172 20.72 14.42 6.03
N PRO A 173 21.94 13.97 6.37
CA PRO A 173 22.84 14.69 7.24
C PRO A 173 23.43 15.90 6.51
N THR A 174 23.77 16.93 7.27
CA THR A 174 24.55 18.09 6.79
C THR A 174 25.73 18.34 7.74
N GLU A 175 26.71 19.14 7.34
CA GLU A 175 27.83 19.51 8.22
C GLU A 175 27.37 20.17 9.52
N ASP A 176 26.31 20.98 9.46
CA ASP A 176 25.74 21.69 10.61
C ASP A 176 24.74 20.81 11.41
N ASN A 177 24.23 19.75 10.82
CA ASN A 177 23.29 18.83 11.43
C ASN A 177 23.61 17.36 11.09
N PRO A 178 24.55 16.73 11.82
CA PRO A 178 24.90 15.33 11.62
C PRO A 178 23.77 14.33 11.93
N GLU A 179 22.78 14.73 12.75
CA GLU A 179 21.58 13.94 13.03
C GLU A 179 20.70 13.83 11.79
N GLY A 180 20.83 14.78 10.87
CA GLY A 180 20.11 14.80 9.61
C GLY A 180 18.71 15.46 9.72
N GLN A 181 18.17 15.77 8.56
CA GLN A 181 16.83 16.28 8.37
C GLN A 181 16.02 15.32 7.52
N TRP A 182 14.76 15.11 7.85
CA TRP A 182 13.83 14.37 7.01
C TRP A 182 13.36 15.24 5.85
N VAL A 183 13.64 14.79 4.62
CA VAL A 183 13.31 15.46 3.37
C VAL A 183 12.25 14.65 2.65
N CYS A 184 11.12 15.28 2.35
CA CYS A 184 9.99 14.67 1.64
C CYS A 184 10.11 14.88 0.14
N PHE A 185 9.82 13.85 -0.66
CA PHE A 185 10.04 13.78 -2.11
C PHE A 185 11.46 14.19 -2.53
N PRO A 186 12.48 13.52 -1.97
CA PRO A 186 13.86 13.82 -2.30
C PRO A 186 14.14 13.53 -3.78
N THR A 187 15.07 14.29 -4.37
CA THR A 187 15.60 13.97 -5.68
C THR A 187 16.60 12.81 -5.60
N VAL A 188 16.92 12.21 -6.75
CA VAL A 188 17.97 11.17 -6.84
C VAL A 188 19.32 11.66 -6.28
N GLU A 189 19.69 12.93 -6.52
CA GLU A 189 20.93 13.50 -5.98
C GLU A 189 20.86 13.64 -4.46
N GLN A 190 19.72 14.04 -3.91
CA GLN A 190 19.52 14.11 -2.46
C GLN A 190 19.55 12.72 -1.81
N LEU A 191 19.02 11.68 -2.49
CA LEU A 191 19.11 10.31 -1.97
C LEU A 191 20.55 9.79 -1.84
N LYS A 192 21.48 10.22 -2.69
CA LYS A 192 22.90 9.85 -2.58
C LYS A 192 23.55 10.37 -1.29
N MET A 193 23.02 11.47 -0.74
CA MET A 193 23.50 12.06 0.52
C MET A 193 22.80 11.49 1.76
N ALA A 194 21.73 10.72 1.57
CA ALA A 194 20.92 10.22 2.66
C ALA A 194 21.52 8.97 3.30
N VAL A 195 21.39 8.81 4.60
CA VAL A 195 21.74 7.56 5.31
C VAL A 195 20.63 6.53 5.22
N PHE A 196 19.39 6.99 5.06
CA PHE A 196 18.21 6.15 5.08
C PHE A 196 17.07 6.79 4.28
N ASN A 197 16.25 5.98 3.63
CA ASN A 197 15.03 6.45 2.99
C ASN A 197 13.88 5.46 3.16
N MET A 198 12.66 5.97 3.11
CA MET A 198 11.46 5.13 3.14
C MET A 198 10.33 5.73 2.30
N ALA A 199 9.58 4.87 1.62
CA ALA A 199 8.26 5.16 1.09
C ALA A 199 7.21 4.79 2.14
N VAL A 200 6.37 5.74 2.51
CA VAL A 200 5.33 5.56 3.54
C VAL A 200 3.99 5.95 2.94
N ALA A 201 2.99 5.10 3.09
CA ALA A 201 1.62 5.45 2.71
C ALA A 201 0.67 5.26 3.90
N GLY A 202 -0.28 6.15 4.01
CA GLY A 202 -1.27 6.15 5.08
C GLY A 202 -2.52 6.93 4.72
N ARG A 203 -3.47 6.94 5.62
CA ARG A 203 -4.72 7.73 5.50
C ARG A 203 -5.09 8.37 6.81
N ILE A 204 -5.89 9.42 6.74
CA ILE A 204 -6.52 10.03 7.91
C ILE A 204 -7.61 9.07 8.43
N VAL A 205 -7.58 8.76 9.72
CA VAL A 205 -8.62 7.97 10.41
C VAL A 205 -9.44 8.81 11.37
N SER A 206 -8.88 9.92 11.83
CA SER A 206 -9.56 10.96 12.61
C SER A 206 -8.94 12.32 12.27
N GLU A 207 -9.75 13.37 12.21
CA GLU A 207 -9.25 14.74 12.00
C GLU A 207 -8.61 15.33 13.28
N ASP A 208 -8.81 14.71 14.43
CA ASP A 208 -8.20 15.11 15.70
C ASP A 208 -7.79 13.85 16.49
N ASP A 209 -6.50 13.73 16.78
CA ASP A 209 -5.89 12.69 17.63
C ASP A 209 -5.97 13.01 19.14
N GLY A 210 -6.68 14.10 19.50
CA GLY A 210 -6.74 14.65 20.85
C GLY A 210 -5.66 15.71 21.14
N THR A 211 -4.79 15.99 20.18
CA THR A 211 -3.78 17.07 20.25
C THR A 211 -4.02 18.19 19.24
N GLY A 212 -5.12 18.11 18.48
CA GLY A 212 -5.46 19.04 17.40
C GLY A 212 -4.75 18.74 16.08
N LYS A 213 -4.27 17.50 15.90
CA LYS A 213 -3.64 17.03 14.66
C LYS A 213 -4.40 15.83 14.10
N PRO A 214 -4.36 15.63 12.77
CA PRO A 214 -4.95 14.43 12.19
C PRO A 214 -4.25 13.16 12.69
N GLU A 215 -5.03 12.15 13.05
CA GLU A 215 -4.55 10.80 13.32
C GLU A 215 -4.34 10.06 11.99
N ILE A 216 -3.09 9.65 11.72
CA ILE A 216 -2.70 8.95 10.50
C ILE A 216 -2.47 7.47 10.79
N ALA A 217 -3.26 6.62 10.15
CA ALA A 217 -2.97 5.20 10.09
C ALA A 217 -1.97 4.92 8.97
N ILE A 218 -0.78 4.45 9.34
CA ILE A 218 0.23 4.01 8.37
C ILE A 218 -0.18 2.62 7.84
N MET A 219 -0.27 2.50 6.53
CA MET A 219 -0.77 1.31 5.84
C MET A 219 0.33 0.56 5.09
N MET A 220 1.38 1.24 4.67
CA MET A 220 2.48 0.66 3.91
C MET A 220 3.78 1.38 4.25
N VAL A 221 4.84 0.60 4.39
CA VAL A 221 6.22 1.07 4.54
C VAL A 221 7.11 0.22 3.63
N GLU A 222 8.00 0.88 2.89
CA GLU A 222 9.10 0.27 2.15
C GLU A 222 10.35 1.08 2.45
N ALA A 223 11.33 0.50 3.12
CA ALA A 223 12.43 1.24 3.71
C ALA A 223 13.76 0.55 3.45
N GLY A 224 14.82 1.35 3.37
CA GLY A 224 16.18 0.84 3.20
C GLY A 224 17.24 1.88 3.55
N ALA A 225 18.37 1.40 4.02
CA ALA A 225 19.59 2.19 4.09
C ALA A 225 20.14 2.41 2.66
N THR A 226 20.86 3.50 2.47
CA THR A 226 21.53 3.81 1.20
C THR A 226 22.81 2.99 1.04
N GLU A 227 23.35 2.95 -0.18
CA GLU A 227 24.59 2.20 -0.46
C GLU A 227 25.77 2.73 0.36
N ASP A 228 25.86 4.05 0.54
CA ASP A 228 26.97 4.73 1.21
C ASP A 228 26.75 4.89 2.74
N VAL A 229 25.75 4.25 3.32
CA VAL A 229 25.37 4.42 4.74
C VAL A 229 26.54 4.15 5.70
N VAL A 230 27.37 3.14 5.42
CA VAL A 230 28.51 2.78 6.30
C VAL A 230 29.54 3.90 6.30
N GLU A 231 29.85 4.49 5.16
CA GLU A 231 30.80 5.59 5.02
C GLU A 231 30.26 6.88 5.66
N LEU A 232 28.98 7.18 5.44
CA LEU A 232 28.33 8.34 6.03
C LEU A 232 28.31 8.26 7.56
N VAL A 233 27.97 7.10 8.13
CA VAL A 233 27.96 6.89 9.59
C VAL A 233 29.39 6.94 10.16
N ALA A 234 30.37 6.36 9.48
CA ALA A 234 31.79 6.48 9.85
C ALA A 234 32.28 7.94 9.80
N GLY A 235 31.71 8.75 8.93
CA GLY A 235 31.95 10.20 8.81
C GLY A 235 31.24 11.05 9.89
N GLY A 236 30.44 10.42 10.77
CA GLY A 236 29.76 11.08 11.89
C GLY A 236 28.26 11.31 11.70
N ALA A 237 27.65 10.84 10.61
CA ALA A 237 26.21 10.87 10.44
C ALA A 237 25.50 9.91 11.38
N GLN A 238 24.24 10.22 11.74
CA GLN A 238 23.43 9.38 12.60
C GLN A 238 23.13 8.02 11.94
N ALA A 239 23.40 6.94 12.66
CA ALA A 239 23.06 5.60 12.19
C ALA A 239 21.54 5.39 12.16
N PRO A 240 20.98 4.72 11.12
CA PRO A 240 19.55 4.44 11.01
C PRO A 240 19.11 3.30 11.95
N THR A 241 19.11 3.60 13.25
CA THR A 241 18.63 2.68 14.30
C THR A 241 17.10 2.56 14.25
N GLU A 242 16.52 1.58 14.96
CA GLU A 242 15.08 1.38 15.07
C GLU A 242 14.36 2.65 15.57
N THR A 243 14.98 3.36 16.51
CA THR A 243 14.43 4.64 17.02
C THR A 243 14.39 5.71 15.94
N VAL A 244 15.44 5.82 15.12
CA VAL A 244 15.50 6.75 14.00
C VAL A 244 14.46 6.40 12.94
N VAL A 245 14.33 5.12 12.60
CA VAL A 245 13.31 4.63 11.65
C VAL A 245 11.90 4.93 12.16
N ALA A 246 11.62 4.67 13.44
CA ALA A 246 10.35 5.02 14.06
C ALA A 246 10.09 6.53 14.01
N GLY A 247 11.10 7.36 14.30
CA GLY A 247 11.04 8.81 14.16
C GLY A 247 10.70 9.26 12.74
N GLY A 248 11.21 8.55 11.72
CA GLY A 248 10.88 8.79 10.32
C GLY A 248 9.39 8.53 10.01
N LEU A 249 8.80 7.47 10.57
CA LEU A 249 7.38 7.20 10.41
C LEU A 249 6.52 8.34 10.99
N GLU A 250 6.91 8.88 12.15
CA GLU A 250 6.22 10.03 12.72
C GLU A 250 6.41 11.30 11.87
N ALA A 251 7.62 11.51 11.32
CA ALA A 251 7.92 12.63 10.43
C ALA A 251 7.14 12.58 9.10
N ALA A 252 6.77 11.40 8.62
CA ALA A 252 5.97 11.23 7.41
C ALA A 252 4.50 11.64 7.58
N LYS A 253 3.93 11.50 8.78
CA LYS A 253 2.49 11.71 9.03
C LYS A 253 1.97 13.09 8.63
N PRO A 254 2.62 14.22 8.98
CA PRO A 254 2.16 15.55 8.55
C PRO A 254 2.08 15.70 7.03
N PHE A 255 3.04 15.17 6.30
CA PHE A 255 3.06 15.21 4.83
C PHE A 255 1.94 14.36 4.23
N ILE A 256 1.70 13.17 4.80
CA ILE A 256 0.57 12.30 4.40
C ILE A 256 -0.76 13.04 4.63
N ALA A 257 -0.92 13.71 5.77
CA ALA A 257 -2.12 14.48 6.06
C ALA A 257 -2.36 15.59 5.03
N GLN A 258 -1.32 16.36 4.68
CA GLN A 258 -1.42 17.44 3.68
C GLN A 258 -1.88 16.89 2.32
N LEU A 259 -1.33 15.76 1.87
CA LEU A 259 -1.70 15.12 0.62
C LEU A 259 -3.13 14.56 0.66
N CYS A 260 -3.55 13.99 1.77
CA CYS A 260 -4.93 13.53 1.96
C CYS A 260 -5.91 14.71 1.91
N HIS A 261 -5.63 15.82 2.60
CA HIS A 261 -6.49 17.00 2.58
C HIS A 261 -6.62 17.62 1.19
N ALA A 262 -5.53 17.72 0.42
CA ALA A 262 -5.59 18.22 -0.96
C ALA A 262 -6.48 17.33 -1.85
N GLN A 263 -6.38 16.01 -1.71
CA GLN A 263 -7.25 15.06 -2.41
C GLN A 263 -8.72 15.16 -1.95
N GLN A 264 -8.98 15.34 -0.64
CA GLN A 264 -10.33 15.52 -0.10
C GLN A 264 -10.97 16.83 -0.60
N GLN A 265 -10.22 17.92 -0.66
CA GLN A 265 -10.68 19.19 -1.23
C GLN A 265 -11.10 19.03 -2.68
N LEU A 266 -10.28 18.36 -3.51
CA LEU A 266 -10.64 18.09 -4.90
C LEU A 266 -11.87 17.18 -4.99
N ALA A 267 -11.93 16.15 -4.17
CA ALA A 267 -13.06 15.21 -4.16
C ALA A 267 -14.36 15.88 -3.73
N SER A 268 -14.33 16.87 -2.82
CA SER A 268 -15.53 17.58 -2.36
C SER A 268 -16.29 18.29 -3.47
N VAL A 269 -15.61 18.67 -4.56
CA VAL A 269 -16.20 19.40 -5.70
C VAL A 269 -16.33 18.56 -6.98
N ALA A 270 -15.54 17.49 -7.12
CA ALA A 270 -15.42 16.76 -8.38
C ALA A 270 -15.67 15.24 -8.27
N ALA A 271 -15.77 14.67 -7.06
CA ALA A 271 -16.03 13.24 -6.93
C ALA A 271 -17.45 12.90 -7.40
N LYS A 272 -17.58 11.75 -8.05
CA LYS A 272 -18.87 11.14 -8.34
C LYS A 272 -19.49 10.58 -7.08
N GLU A 273 -20.82 10.56 -7.02
CA GLU A 273 -21.54 9.86 -5.96
C GLU A 273 -21.15 8.37 -5.96
N THR A 274 -21.00 7.81 -4.76
CA THR A 274 -20.68 6.38 -4.64
C THR A 274 -21.85 5.56 -5.12
N GLY A 275 -21.61 4.71 -6.13
CA GLY A 275 -22.60 3.79 -6.68
C GLY A 275 -22.91 2.64 -5.70
N GLU A 276 -24.02 1.96 -5.97
CA GLU A 276 -24.35 0.71 -5.27
C GLU A 276 -23.55 -0.45 -5.87
N PHE A 277 -22.81 -1.16 -5.03
CA PHE A 277 -22.03 -2.33 -5.41
C PHE A 277 -22.46 -3.55 -4.59
N PRO A 278 -22.72 -4.70 -5.23
CA PRO A 278 -22.98 -5.92 -4.50
C PRO A 278 -21.74 -6.37 -3.73
N LEU A 279 -21.90 -6.65 -2.45
CA LEU A 279 -20.85 -7.12 -1.57
C LEU A 279 -21.05 -8.59 -1.26
N PHE A 280 -19.97 -9.32 -1.24
CA PHE A 280 -19.92 -10.75 -0.97
C PHE A 280 -19.04 -10.99 0.26
N PRO A 281 -19.60 -10.91 1.47
CA PRO A 281 -18.85 -11.19 2.69
C PRO A 281 -18.32 -12.63 2.66
N ALA A 282 -17.19 -12.85 3.30
CA ALA A 282 -16.60 -14.20 3.37
C ALA A 282 -17.42 -15.16 4.25
N TYR A 283 -18.29 -14.64 5.10
CA TYR A 283 -19.20 -15.36 5.99
C TYR A 283 -20.23 -14.38 6.55
N GLU A 284 -21.38 -14.88 6.94
CA GLU A 284 -22.41 -14.15 7.69
C GLU A 284 -22.21 -14.34 9.20
N ASP A 285 -22.86 -13.50 10.02
CA ASP A 285 -22.69 -13.50 11.47
C ASP A 285 -23.16 -14.81 12.13
N ASP A 286 -24.22 -15.45 11.59
CA ASP A 286 -24.74 -16.74 12.05
C ASP A 286 -23.70 -17.86 11.85
N THR A 287 -23.08 -17.93 10.65
CA THR A 287 -22.03 -18.88 10.36
C THR A 287 -20.79 -18.64 11.24
N PHE A 288 -20.43 -17.36 11.44
CA PHE A 288 -19.30 -17.05 12.31
C PHE A 288 -19.54 -17.51 13.76
N ALA A 289 -20.75 -17.27 14.32
CA ALA A 289 -21.09 -17.68 15.68
C ALA A 289 -21.12 -19.21 15.86
N ALA A 290 -21.65 -19.95 14.87
CA ALA A 290 -21.67 -21.41 14.88
C ALA A 290 -20.25 -21.99 14.85
N VAL A 291 -19.40 -21.52 13.94
CA VAL A 291 -18.00 -21.96 13.84
C VAL A 291 -17.18 -21.55 15.06
N GLU A 292 -17.40 -20.34 15.62
CA GLU A 292 -16.71 -19.93 16.86
C GLU A 292 -17.06 -20.88 18.01
N LYS A 293 -18.32 -21.27 18.14
CA LYS A 293 -18.78 -22.22 19.17
C LYS A 293 -18.16 -23.61 18.99
N ALA A 294 -18.07 -24.09 17.76
CA ALA A 294 -17.56 -25.42 17.44
C ALA A 294 -16.02 -25.52 17.54
N ALA A 295 -15.29 -24.49 17.14
CA ALA A 295 -13.85 -24.58 16.91
C ALA A 295 -12.97 -23.86 17.93
N LYS A 296 -13.44 -22.77 18.57
CA LYS A 296 -12.59 -21.85 19.34
C LYS A 296 -11.72 -22.50 20.41
N ALA A 297 -12.34 -23.33 21.24
CA ALA A 297 -11.65 -23.96 22.38
C ALA A 297 -10.55 -24.94 21.96
N GLU A 298 -10.75 -25.62 20.82
CA GLU A 298 -9.72 -26.52 20.26
C GLU A 298 -8.65 -25.74 19.49
N LEU A 299 -9.03 -24.69 18.75
CA LEU A 299 -8.08 -23.80 18.08
C LEU A 299 -7.12 -23.12 19.05
N GLU A 300 -7.61 -22.65 20.20
CA GLU A 300 -6.76 -22.06 21.24
C GLU A 300 -5.67 -23.05 21.73
N LYS A 301 -5.97 -24.35 21.78
CA LYS A 301 -5.00 -25.40 22.13
C LYS A 301 -4.05 -25.70 20.97
N ILE A 302 -4.56 -25.89 19.76
CA ILE A 302 -3.79 -26.23 18.57
C ILE A 302 -2.70 -25.17 18.32
N TYR A 303 -3.07 -23.91 18.43
CA TYR A 303 -2.13 -22.81 18.20
C TYR A 303 -1.14 -22.58 19.35
N THR A 304 -1.12 -23.48 20.37
CA THR A 304 0.02 -23.57 21.32
C THR A 304 1.12 -24.52 20.85
N ILE A 305 0.87 -25.36 19.87
CA ILE A 305 1.83 -26.32 19.33
C ILE A 305 2.87 -25.56 18.50
N ALA A 306 4.14 -25.61 18.93
CA ALA A 306 5.23 -24.90 18.26
C ALA A 306 5.67 -25.60 16.96
N ASP A 307 5.65 -26.94 16.94
CA ASP A 307 6.00 -27.71 15.74
C ASP A 307 4.97 -27.47 14.64
N LYS A 308 5.47 -27.13 13.44
CA LYS A 308 4.63 -26.76 12.31
C LYS A 308 3.81 -27.94 11.80
N GLN A 309 4.43 -29.13 11.67
CA GLN A 309 3.77 -30.28 11.05
C GLN A 309 2.68 -30.85 11.97
N GLU A 310 2.96 -30.92 13.27
CA GLU A 310 2.01 -31.38 14.26
C GLU A 310 0.81 -30.40 14.37
N ARG A 311 1.08 -29.10 14.37
CA ARG A 311 0.05 -28.06 14.39
C ARG A 311 -0.83 -28.11 13.14
N GLU A 312 -0.25 -28.24 11.92
CA GLU A 312 -1.00 -28.31 10.67
C GLU A 312 -1.86 -29.57 10.58
N ALA A 313 -1.37 -30.71 11.08
CA ALA A 313 -2.15 -31.94 11.14
C ALA A 313 -3.36 -31.80 12.09
N ALA A 314 -3.16 -31.21 13.28
CA ALA A 314 -4.23 -30.96 14.23
C ALA A 314 -5.26 -29.95 13.71
N ASP A 315 -4.81 -28.88 13.07
CA ASP A 315 -5.68 -27.85 12.48
C ASP A 315 -6.54 -28.45 11.34
N THR A 316 -5.95 -29.26 10.48
CA THR A 316 -6.67 -29.95 9.39
C THR A 316 -7.73 -30.88 9.92
N ALA A 317 -7.40 -31.69 10.91
CA ALA A 317 -8.35 -32.63 11.52
C ALA A 317 -9.53 -31.89 12.19
N LEU A 318 -9.26 -30.79 12.89
CA LEU A 318 -10.30 -29.96 13.49
C LEU A 318 -11.18 -29.31 12.42
N LYS A 319 -10.58 -28.78 11.36
CA LYS A 319 -11.29 -28.18 10.25
C LYS A 319 -12.26 -29.16 9.59
N GLU A 320 -11.81 -30.38 9.30
CA GLU A 320 -12.66 -31.44 8.74
C GLU A 320 -13.83 -31.75 9.66
N LYS A 321 -13.59 -31.92 10.96
CA LYS A 321 -14.63 -32.14 11.96
C LYS A 321 -15.68 -31.02 12.00
N VAL A 322 -15.25 -29.76 11.95
CA VAL A 322 -16.14 -28.58 11.94
C VAL A 322 -16.99 -28.55 10.67
N TYR A 323 -16.42 -28.90 9.52
CA TYR A 323 -17.16 -29.02 8.27
C TYR A 323 -18.22 -30.11 8.34
N GLU A 324 -17.92 -31.28 8.88
CA GLU A 324 -18.87 -32.38 9.06
C GLU A 324 -19.99 -32.01 10.03
N GLU A 325 -19.67 -31.36 11.15
CA GLU A 325 -20.63 -30.98 12.18
C GLU A 325 -21.64 -29.92 11.69
N LEU A 326 -21.18 -29.00 10.84
CA LEU A 326 -21.98 -27.86 10.37
C LEU A 326 -22.54 -28.06 8.94
N ALA A 327 -22.24 -29.18 8.27
CA ALA A 327 -22.63 -29.41 6.87
C ALA A 327 -24.13 -29.36 6.64
N GLU A 328 -24.93 -29.94 7.54
CA GLU A 328 -26.40 -29.97 7.43
C GLU A 328 -27.05 -28.60 7.72
N GLU A 329 -26.46 -27.83 8.66
CA GLU A 329 -26.99 -26.53 9.08
C GLU A 329 -26.71 -25.44 8.04
N PHE A 330 -25.56 -25.53 7.33
CA PHE A 330 -25.12 -24.55 6.33
C PHE A 330 -24.97 -25.15 4.93
N GLU A 331 -25.92 -26.02 4.54
CA GLU A 331 -25.97 -26.61 3.19
C GLU A 331 -26.02 -25.51 2.11
N GLY A 332 -25.09 -25.54 1.14
CA GLY A 332 -24.91 -24.51 0.11
C GLY A 332 -24.12 -23.26 0.54
N ARG A 333 -23.70 -23.19 1.80
CA ARG A 333 -22.88 -22.10 2.38
C ARG A 333 -21.54 -22.61 2.95
N GLU A 334 -21.05 -23.75 2.48
CA GLU A 334 -19.86 -24.42 3.00
C GLU A 334 -18.60 -23.50 2.90
N SER A 335 -18.54 -22.64 1.88
CA SER A 335 -17.44 -21.68 1.73
C SER A 335 -17.36 -20.67 2.88
N GLU A 336 -18.51 -20.34 3.51
CA GLU A 336 -18.58 -19.42 4.64
C GLU A 336 -17.98 -20.04 5.91
N ILE A 337 -18.18 -21.36 6.12
CA ILE A 337 -17.53 -22.09 7.22
C ILE A 337 -16.02 -21.91 7.16
N GLY A 338 -15.43 -22.06 5.95
CA GLY A 338 -13.99 -21.83 5.74
C GLY A 338 -13.55 -20.40 5.99
N GLY A 339 -14.35 -19.43 5.57
CA GLY A 339 -14.13 -18.00 5.82
C GLY A 339 -14.15 -17.65 7.31
N ALA A 340 -15.17 -18.11 8.02
CA ALA A 340 -15.33 -17.92 9.45
C ALA A 340 -14.21 -18.59 10.26
N TYR A 341 -13.89 -19.84 9.94
CA TYR A 341 -12.79 -20.59 10.57
C TYR A 341 -11.46 -19.83 10.45
N LYS A 342 -11.11 -19.37 9.25
CA LYS A 342 -9.92 -18.56 8.99
C LYS A 342 -9.90 -17.26 9.79
N ALA A 343 -11.03 -16.57 9.91
CA ALA A 343 -11.15 -15.34 10.66
C ALA A 343 -10.97 -15.55 12.17
N ILE A 344 -11.56 -16.62 12.72
CA ILE A 344 -11.42 -17.01 14.14
C ILE A 344 -9.97 -17.38 14.44
N THR A 345 -9.36 -18.20 13.61
CA THR A 345 -7.94 -18.59 13.71
C THR A 345 -7.04 -17.36 13.75
N LYS A 346 -7.23 -16.42 12.81
CA LYS A 346 -6.48 -15.16 12.77
C LYS A 346 -6.65 -14.34 14.05
N LYS A 347 -7.87 -14.28 14.59
CA LYS A 347 -8.18 -13.56 15.83
C LYS A 347 -7.48 -14.19 17.04
N ILE A 348 -7.49 -15.51 17.15
CA ILE A 348 -6.84 -16.27 18.24
C ILE A 348 -5.32 -16.05 18.20
N ILE A 349 -4.68 -16.25 17.04
CA ILE A 349 -3.24 -16.06 16.89
C ILE A 349 -2.84 -14.63 17.24
N ARG A 350 -3.59 -13.63 16.74
CA ARG A 350 -3.29 -12.23 17.02
C ARG A 350 -3.46 -11.90 18.52
N GLN A 351 -4.51 -12.38 19.17
CA GLN A 351 -4.71 -12.17 20.61
C GLN A 351 -3.58 -12.78 21.43
N ARG A 352 -3.13 -13.97 21.06
CA ARG A 352 -2.03 -14.66 21.73
C ARG A 352 -0.72 -13.87 21.61
N ILE A 353 -0.37 -13.38 20.44
CA ILE A 353 0.84 -12.55 20.25
C ILE A 353 0.75 -11.27 21.09
N LEU A 354 -0.42 -10.61 21.12
CA LEU A 354 -0.58 -9.33 21.82
C LEU A 354 -0.67 -9.46 23.34
N LYS A 355 -1.26 -10.55 23.86
CA LYS A 355 -1.48 -10.74 25.30
C LYS A 355 -0.39 -11.59 25.96
N ASP A 356 -0.02 -12.69 25.29
CA ASP A 356 0.88 -13.68 25.88
C ASP A 356 2.32 -13.49 25.41
N HIS A 357 2.55 -12.55 24.46
CA HIS A 357 3.85 -12.27 23.85
C HIS A 357 4.52 -13.51 23.24
N PHE A 358 3.72 -14.46 22.77
CA PHE A 358 4.16 -15.74 22.25
C PHE A 358 3.77 -15.93 20.80
N ARG A 359 4.75 -16.18 19.94
CA ARG A 359 4.55 -16.37 18.50
C ARG A 359 4.15 -17.81 18.18
N ILE A 360 3.54 -18.02 17.00
CA ILE A 360 3.01 -19.32 16.55
C ILE A 360 4.06 -20.43 16.52
N ASP A 361 5.31 -20.10 16.32
CA ASP A 361 6.44 -21.03 16.25
C ASP A 361 7.20 -21.20 17.59
N GLY A 362 6.63 -20.75 18.68
CA GLY A 362 7.18 -20.89 20.02
C GLY A 362 8.23 -19.85 20.41
N ARG A 363 8.55 -18.89 19.51
CA ARG A 363 9.48 -17.79 19.83
C ARG A 363 8.79 -16.67 20.61
N ASP A 364 9.56 -15.93 21.37
CA ASP A 364 9.16 -14.66 21.97
C ASP A 364 9.08 -13.57 20.87
N VAL A 365 8.47 -12.44 21.19
CA VAL A 365 8.32 -11.31 20.23
C VAL A 365 9.66 -10.68 19.85
N THR A 366 10.67 -10.80 20.70
CA THR A 366 12.03 -10.30 20.48
C THR A 366 12.98 -11.31 19.84
N ASP A 367 12.59 -12.58 19.76
CA ASP A 367 13.46 -13.63 19.23
C ASP A 367 13.63 -13.52 17.72
N ILE A 368 14.87 -13.63 17.26
CA ILE A 368 15.21 -13.71 15.84
C ILE A 368 15.30 -15.18 15.45
N ARG A 369 14.73 -15.52 14.27
CA ARG A 369 14.87 -16.88 13.71
C ARG A 369 16.35 -17.18 13.45
N ALA A 370 16.78 -18.42 13.73
CA ALA A 370 18.11 -18.86 13.36
C ALA A 370 18.33 -18.72 11.85
N LEU A 371 19.37 -17.99 11.48
CA LEU A 371 19.76 -17.77 10.10
C LEU A 371 20.92 -18.68 9.75
N SER A 372 20.89 -19.31 8.58
CA SER A 372 22.02 -20.07 8.02
C SER A 372 22.24 -19.64 6.58
N ALA A 373 23.51 -19.62 6.18
CA ALA A 373 23.93 -19.39 4.81
C ALA A 373 24.99 -20.42 4.43
N GLU A 374 24.80 -21.05 3.30
CA GLU A 374 25.72 -22.09 2.78
C GLU A 374 26.08 -21.75 1.34
N VAL A 375 27.33 -21.98 0.98
CA VAL A 375 27.83 -21.91 -0.40
C VAL A 375 27.97 -23.30 -0.97
N GLU A 376 28.12 -23.41 -2.29
CA GLU A 376 28.27 -24.70 -2.99
C GLU A 376 27.05 -25.63 -2.88
N ILE A 377 25.85 -25.07 -2.87
CA ILE A 377 24.59 -25.83 -2.83
C ILE A 377 24.39 -26.53 -4.18
N GLY A 378 25.10 -27.60 -4.39
CA GLY A 378 24.84 -28.65 -5.34
C GLY A 378 24.64 -28.24 -6.80
N ARG A 379 24.74 -29.23 -7.69
CA ARG A 379 24.44 -29.12 -9.12
C ARG A 379 22.96 -28.85 -9.36
N ALA A 380 22.59 -28.36 -10.55
CA ALA A 380 21.20 -28.04 -10.94
C ALA A 380 20.17 -29.16 -10.65
N SER A 381 20.59 -30.43 -10.67
CA SER A 381 19.78 -31.59 -10.29
C SER A 381 19.37 -31.66 -8.82
N CYS A 382 19.99 -30.86 -7.95
CA CYS A 382 19.66 -30.79 -6.52
C CYS A 382 18.71 -29.64 -6.16
N ARG A 383 18.30 -28.82 -7.13
CA ARG A 383 17.40 -27.66 -6.92
C ARG A 383 16.05 -28.05 -6.31
N GLU A 384 15.50 -29.19 -6.66
CA GLU A 384 14.24 -29.67 -6.07
C GLU A 384 14.33 -29.92 -4.55
N ARG A 385 15.51 -30.24 -4.03
CA ARG A 385 15.72 -30.47 -2.58
C ARG A 385 15.87 -29.17 -1.78
N VAL A 386 16.25 -28.07 -2.42
CA VAL A 386 16.38 -26.77 -1.77
C VAL A 386 15.01 -26.18 -1.45
N TYR A 387 14.01 -26.38 -2.29
CA TYR A 387 12.63 -25.95 -2.05
C TYR A 387 11.91 -26.74 -0.95
N ALA A 388 12.37 -27.91 -0.58
CA ALA A 388 11.78 -28.74 0.47
C ALA A 388 12.29 -28.40 1.90
N ARG A 389 13.22 -27.47 2.05
CA ARG A 389 13.82 -27.09 3.34
C ARG A 389 13.58 -25.65 3.78
N VAL A 390 12.75 -24.89 3.03
CA VAL A 390 12.39 -23.51 3.38
C VAL A 390 10.99 -23.47 3.98
#